data_6feb458bbe1ed771738ff8e668b35c88
#
_entry.id   6feb458bbe1ed771738ff8e668b35c88
#
_cell.length_a   1.000
_cell.length_b   1.000
_cell.length_c   1.000
_cell.angle_alpha   90.00
_cell.angle_beta   90.00
_cell.angle_gamma   90.00
#
_symmetry.space_group_name_H-M   'P 1'
#
loop_
_entity.id
_entity.type
_entity.pdbx_description
1 polymer ?
#
loop_
_entity_poly.entity_id
_entity_poly.type
_entity_poly.pdbx_seq_one_letter_code
_entity_poly.pdbx_strand_id
1 'polypeptide(L)'
;MMNKRRFTMYTKQPKKMIIINILDILKRYTDENHRLSQRKIMDILEREYDMKVDRKAVKRNLMNLIDFGYQVEYSESIRQGKNGEEEIIFTDWYLEKDFTDSELRLLIDSLLFSKHIPYSQCKALIEKLEGLSNCYFKSRVKHIQTMPDTEPQNKQLFYTIEMLDKAITKGRQVAFYYNEYHTDMKMYPRENEKGEKRRYIINPYQIAAINGRYYLICNYDKYDNVANYRLDRITDIEILPVPVKPMKKVKGLENGLNLPKHMAEHIYMFTGESAAVTFR
;
A
#
# COMPACT_ATOMS: atom_id res chain seq x y z
N MET A 1 -8.29 5.92 -19.61
CA MET A 1 -9.17 7.11 -19.54
C MET A 1 -8.63 8.00 -18.47
N MET A 2 -7.95 9.08 -18.83
CA MET A 2 -7.44 10.08 -17.89
C MET A 2 -8.61 10.61 -17.05
N ASN A 3 -8.50 10.46 -15.75
CA ASN A 3 -9.43 11.02 -14.79
C ASN A 3 -9.32 12.55 -14.90
N LYS A 4 -10.15 13.14 -15.77
CA LYS A 4 -10.37 14.58 -15.78
C LYS A 4 -10.94 14.90 -14.40
N ARG A 5 -10.10 15.29 -13.44
CA ARG A 5 -10.57 16.00 -12.26
C ARG A 5 -11.38 17.16 -12.83
N ARG A 6 -12.70 17.05 -12.71
CA ARG A 6 -13.61 18.16 -12.98
C ARG A 6 -13.18 19.27 -12.02
N PHE A 7 -12.38 20.20 -12.51
CA PHE A 7 -12.34 21.51 -11.91
C PHE A 7 -13.75 22.07 -12.09
N THR A 8 -14.57 21.88 -11.05
CA THR A 8 -15.83 22.57 -10.93
C THR A 8 -15.51 24.06 -11.10
N MET A 9 -16.31 24.73 -11.93
CA MET A 9 -16.33 26.14 -12.25
C MET A 9 -16.15 27.02 -11.02
N TYR A 10 -14.91 27.14 -10.53
CA TYR A 10 -14.57 28.15 -9.54
C TYR A 10 -13.77 29.25 -10.27
N THR A 11 -14.25 30.46 -10.05
CA THR A 11 -13.56 31.74 -10.23
C THR A 11 -12.04 31.57 -10.28
N LYS A 12 -11.41 32.29 -11.22
CA LYS A 12 -9.97 32.44 -11.40
C LYS A 12 -9.19 32.21 -10.10
N GLN A 13 -8.31 31.22 -10.09
CA GLN A 13 -7.57 30.88 -8.90
C GLN A 13 -6.78 32.07 -8.34
N PRO A 14 -6.77 32.28 -7.02
CA PRO A 14 -6.03 33.38 -6.44
C PRO A 14 -4.52 33.23 -6.69
N LYS A 15 -3.80 34.33 -6.93
CA LYS A 15 -2.35 34.31 -7.20
C LYS A 15 -1.52 33.60 -6.13
N LYS A 16 -1.98 33.56 -4.89
CA LYS A 16 -1.31 32.81 -3.80
C LYS A 16 -1.20 31.30 -4.05
N MET A 17 -2.01 30.72 -4.96
CA MET A 17 -1.95 29.31 -5.34
C MET A 17 -0.80 28.98 -6.31
N ILE A 18 -0.05 29.95 -6.80
CA ILE A 18 1.04 29.74 -7.76
C ILE A 18 2.01 28.67 -7.30
N ILE A 19 2.45 28.71 -6.05
CA ILE A 19 3.43 27.76 -5.52
C ILE A 19 2.92 26.32 -5.52
N ILE A 20 1.64 26.13 -5.14
CA ILE A 20 1.00 24.82 -5.13
C ILE A 20 0.83 24.29 -6.56
N ASN A 21 0.45 25.17 -7.49
CA ASN A 21 0.29 24.79 -8.90
C ASN A 21 1.64 24.46 -9.55
N ILE A 22 2.71 25.18 -9.21
CA ILE A 22 4.08 24.85 -9.65
C ILE A 22 4.49 23.48 -9.11
N LEU A 23 4.24 23.20 -7.83
CA LEU A 23 4.53 21.89 -7.24
C LEU A 23 3.75 20.76 -7.93
N ASP A 24 2.46 20.98 -8.25
CA ASP A 24 1.65 19.99 -8.98
C ASP A 24 2.20 19.75 -10.39
N ILE A 25 2.63 20.83 -11.08
CA ILE A 25 3.28 20.73 -12.40
C ILE A 25 4.56 19.90 -12.31
N LEU A 26 5.43 20.20 -11.35
CA LEU A 26 6.68 19.47 -11.17
C LEU A 26 6.41 17.99 -10.88
N LYS A 27 5.49 17.67 -9.97
CA LYS A 27 5.11 16.28 -9.66
C LYS A 27 4.57 15.52 -10.86
N ARG A 28 3.82 16.17 -11.73
CA ARG A 28 3.14 15.53 -12.86
C ARG A 28 3.99 15.42 -14.12
N TYR A 29 4.87 16.37 -14.35
CA TYR A 29 5.53 16.56 -15.64
C TYR A 29 7.07 16.52 -15.57
N THR A 30 7.66 16.25 -14.40
CA THR A 30 9.12 16.22 -14.31
C THR A 30 9.68 14.96 -13.66
N ASP A 31 10.89 14.66 -14.03
CA ASP A 31 11.85 13.71 -13.44
C ASP A 31 13.25 14.03 -13.98
N GLU A 32 14.26 13.24 -13.62
CA GLU A 32 15.65 13.40 -14.08
C GLU A 32 15.78 13.49 -15.61
N ASN A 33 14.90 12.80 -16.36
CA ASN A 33 14.92 12.71 -17.82
C ASN A 33 13.97 13.73 -18.48
N HIS A 34 13.00 14.25 -17.73
CA HIS A 34 11.97 15.17 -18.21
C HIS A 34 12.00 16.46 -17.40
N ARG A 35 12.83 17.39 -17.82
CA ARG A 35 13.05 18.65 -17.14
C ARG A 35 12.28 19.80 -17.80
N LEU A 36 11.85 20.77 -17.03
CA LEU A 36 11.07 21.91 -17.51
C LEU A 36 11.85 23.21 -17.37
N SER A 37 11.86 24.01 -18.44
CA SER A 37 12.28 25.43 -18.36
C SER A 37 11.20 26.26 -17.66
N GLN A 38 11.56 27.38 -17.07
CA GLN A 38 10.60 28.32 -16.48
C GLN A 38 9.51 28.76 -17.48
N ARG A 39 9.85 28.89 -18.78
CA ARG A 39 8.88 29.19 -19.82
C ARG A 39 7.83 28.09 -19.99
N LYS A 40 8.26 26.86 -20.05
CA LYS A 40 7.31 25.69 -20.10
C LYS A 40 6.41 25.63 -18.87
N ILE A 41 6.93 25.93 -17.67
CA ILE A 41 6.12 26.03 -16.46
C ILE A 41 5.07 27.13 -16.58
N MET A 42 5.45 28.33 -17.10
CA MET A 42 4.50 29.40 -17.34
C MET A 42 3.41 29.02 -18.35
N ASP A 43 3.78 28.37 -19.45
CA ASP A 43 2.83 27.90 -20.47
C ASP A 43 1.82 26.86 -19.88
N ILE A 44 2.29 25.98 -19.00
CA ILE A 44 1.42 25.01 -18.32
C ILE A 44 0.50 25.72 -17.31
N LEU A 45 1.02 26.67 -16.52
CA LEU A 45 0.22 27.49 -15.59
C LEU A 45 -0.91 28.23 -16.30
N GLU A 46 -0.61 28.83 -17.46
CA GLU A 46 -1.65 29.51 -18.26
C GLU A 46 -2.67 28.51 -18.83
N ARG A 47 -2.21 27.40 -19.40
CA ARG A 47 -3.07 26.41 -20.06
C ARG A 47 -3.97 25.62 -19.11
N GLU A 48 -3.43 25.19 -17.96
CA GLU A 48 -4.12 24.25 -17.06
C GLU A 48 -4.76 24.90 -15.84
N TYR A 49 -4.25 26.08 -15.44
CA TYR A 49 -4.72 26.76 -14.23
C TYR A 49 -5.30 28.18 -14.53
N ASP A 50 -5.36 28.57 -15.81
CA ASP A 50 -5.77 29.95 -16.24
C ASP A 50 -5.00 31.02 -15.46
N MET A 51 -3.69 30.82 -15.30
CA MET A 51 -2.86 31.66 -14.45
C MET A 51 -1.69 32.24 -15.22
N LYS A 52 -1.78 33.54 -15.58
CA LYS A 52 -0.68 34.28 -16.17
C LYS A 52 0.28 34.78 -15.11
N VAL A 53 1.53 34.38 -15.22
CA VAL A 53 2.60 34.74 -14.28
C VAL A 53 3.84 35.15 -15.02
N ASP A 54 4.66 36.00 -14.40
CA ASP A 54 5.96 36.37 -14.93
C ASP A 54 7.06 35.38 -14.51
N ARG A 55 8.19 35.45 -15.24
CA ARG A 55 9.33 34.55 -15.00
C ARG A 55 9.93 34.72 -13.61
N LYS A 56 9.95 35.96 -13.08
CA LYS A 56 10.50 36.25 -11.74
C LYS A 56 9.64 35.59 -10.66
N ALA A 57 8.31 35.62 -10.82
CA ALA A 57 7.40 34.95 -9.89
C ALA A 57 7.57 33.43 -9.91
N VAL A 58 7.74 32.80 -11.10
CA VAL A 58 8.02 31.36 -11.21
C VAL A 58 9.32 31.02 -10.51
N LYS A 59 10.44 31.74 -10.80
CA LYS A 59 11.74 31.51 -10.16
C LYS A 59 11.63 31.61 -8.64
N ARG A 60 11.00 32.69 -8.12
CA ARG A 60 10.84 32.90 -6.68
C ARG A 60 10.08 31.74 -6.02
N ASN A 61 9.00 31.24 -6.63
CA ASN A 61 8.24 30.14 -6.06
C ASN A 61 8.98 28.80 -6.15
N LEU A 62 9.80 28.57 -7.19
CA LEU A 62 10.70 27.41 -7.27
C LEU A 62 11.74 27.44 -6.14
N MET A 63 12.38 28.59 -5.90
CA MET A 63 13.30 28.75 -4.78
C MET A 63 12.62 28.55 -3.42
N ASN A 64 11.40 29.10 -3.25
CA ASN A 64 10.62 28.87 -2.02
C ASN A 64 10.29 27.40 -1.78
N LEU A 65 10.11 26.57 -2.82
CA LEU A 65 9.92 25.13 -2.67
C LEU A 65 11.20 24.45 -2.17
N ILE A 66 12.36 24.87 -2.66
CA ILE A 66 13.67 24.40 -2.18
C ILE A 66 13.85 24.80 -0.71
N ASP A 67 13.62 26.06 -0.37
CA ASP A 67 13.74 26.58 0.99
C ASP A 67 12.78 25.86 1.97
N PHE A 68 11.62 25.42 1.49
CA PHE A 68 10.66 24.63 2.27
C PHE A 68 11.11 23.18 2.48
N GLY A 69 12.06 22.68 1.68
CA GLY A 69 12.61 21.31 1.80
C GLY A 69 12.22 20.35 0.69
N TYR A 70 11.56 20.82 -0.40
CA TYR A 70 11.39 19.98 -1.58
C TYR A 70 12.71 19.84 -2.35
N GLN A 71 13.03 18.65 -2.78
CA GLN A 71 14.21 18.37 -3.60
C GLN A 71 13.93 18.74 -5.05
N VAL A 72 13.93 20.05 -5.31
CA VAL A 72 13.79 20.62 -6.66
C VAL A 72 15.17 20.91 -7.17
N GLU A 73 15.55 20.19 -8.22
CA GLU A 73 16.84 20.29 -8.90
C GLU A 73 16.75 21.20 -10.13
N TYR A 74 17.86 21.81 -10.51
CA TYR A 74 17.97 22.67 -11.68
C TYR A 74 19.40 22.69 -12.24
N SER A 75 19.54 23.13 -13.48
CA SER A 75 20.83 23.38 -14.11
C SER A 75 21.13 24.89 -14.16
N GLU A 76 22.37 25.24 -13.95
CA GLU A 76 22.86 26.59 -14.14
C GLU A 76 23.51 26.75 -15.54
N SER A 77 23.17 27.79 -16.25
CA SER A 77 23.81 28.14 -17.50
C SER A 77 24.19 29.62 -17.53
N ILE A 78 25.35 29.93 -18.08
CA ILE A 78 25.84 31.30 -18.23
C ILE A 78 25.36 31.82 -19.59
N ARG A 79 24.72 32.99 -19.59
CA ARG A 79 24.31 33.69 -20.81
C ARG A 79 24.93 35.07 -20.81
N GLN A 80 25.48 35.49 -21.95
CA GLN A 80 25.86 36.86 -22.14
C GLN A 80 24.61 37.75 -22.25
N GLY A 81 24.48 38.67 -21.32
CA GLY A 81 23.44 39.68 -21.31
C GLY A 81 23.67 40.73 -22.41
N LYS A 82 22.69 41.61 -22.65
CA LYS A 82 22.73 42.67 -23.69
C LYS A 82 23.89 43.66 -23.52
N ASN A 83 24.47 43.76 -22.34
CA ASN A 83 25.57 44.69 -22.02
C ASN A 83 26.93 43.96 -21.89
N GLY A 84 27.05 42.70 -22.33
CA GLY A 84 28.28 41.92 -22.20
C GLY A 84 28.55 41.35 -20.79
N GLU A 85 27.63 41.55 -19.84
CA GLU A 85 27.71 40.98 -18.51
C GLU A 85 27.23 39.49 -18.53
N GLU A 86 27.89 38.65 -17.75
CA GLU A 86 27.48 37.26 -17.60
C GLU A 86 26.28 37.15 -16.65
N GLU A 87 25.17 36.61 -17.14
CA GLU A 87 23.96 36.34 -16.35
C GLU A 87 23.80 34.85 -16.14
N ILE A 88 23.70 34.41 -14.85
CA ILE A 88 23.43 33.02 -14.50
C ILE A 88 21.92 32.76 -14.67
N ILE A 89 21.60 31.83 -15.54
CA ILE A 89 20.22 31.40 -15.81
C ILE A 89 20.02 30.02 -15.18
N PHE A 90 18.95 29.91 -14.38
CA PHE A 90 18.46 28.66 -13.84
C PHE A 90 17.44 28.05 -14.79
N THR A 91 17.71 26.83 -15.25
CA THR A 91 16.86 26.10 -16.21
C THR A 91 16.78 24.63 -15.84
N ASP A 92 16.03 23.85 -16.62
CA ASP A 92 15.95 22.38 -16.49
C ASP A 92 15.55 21.92 -15.09
N TRP A 93 14.47 22.52 -14.61
CA TRP A 93 13.90 22.24 -13.31
C TRP A 93 13.20 20.88 -13.30
N TYR A 94 13.44 20.09 -12.26
CA TYR A 94 12.66 18.89 -11.98
C TYR A 94 12.55 18.67 -10.48
N LEU A 95 11.55 17.90 -10.08
CA LEU A 95 11.37 17.44 -8.70
C LEU A 95 11.87 16.00 -8.60
N GLU A 96 12.77 15.75 -7.67
CA GLU A 96 13.16 14.40 -7.33
C GLU A 96 11.95 13.64 -6.74
N LYS A 97 11.79 12.38 -7.12
CA LYS A 97 10.68 11.54 -6.70
C LYS A 97 11.02 10.82 -5.41
N ASP A 98 10.03 10.64 -4.54
CA ASP A 98 10.17 9.82 -3.32
C ASP A 98 10.47 8.35 -3.65
N PHE A 99 10.00 7.86 -4.80
CA PHE A 99 10.24 6.52 -5.33
C PHE A 99 10.76 6.58 -6.75
N THR A 100 11.77 5.78 -7.04
CA THR A 100 12.19 5.50 -8.41
C THR A 100 11.12 4.69 -9.15
N ASP A 101 11.13 4.75 -10.47
CA ASP A 101 10.20 3.97 -11.30
C ASP A 101 10.37 2.45 -11.08
N SER A 102 11.60 2.00 -10.77
CA SER A 102 11.90 0.60 -10.46
C SER A 102 11.32 0.15 -9.12
N GLU A 103 11.40 1.00 -8.10
CA GLU A 103 10.81 0.72 -6.78
C GLU A 103 9.28 0.68 -6.85
N LEU A 104 8.65 1.66 -7.52
CA LEU A 104 7.21 1.64 -7.75
C LEU A 104 6.78 0.40 -8.53
N ARG A 105 7.56 0.00 -9.53
CA ARG A 105 7.33 -1.21 -10.28
C ARG A 105 7.35 -2.45 -9.39
N LEU A 106 8.36 -2.58 -8.52
CA LEU A 106 8.48 -3.70 -7.59
C LEU A 106 7.28 -3.77 -6.63
N LEU A 107 6.83 -2.61 -6.11
CA LEU A 107 5.65 -2.54 -5.24
C LEU A 107 4.38 -2.98 -5.99
N ILE A 108 4.18 -2.52 -7.23
CA ILE A 108 3.04 -2.90 -8.06
C ILE A 108 3.07 -4.40 -8.39
N ASP A 109 4.21 -4.94 -8.79
CA ASP A 109 4.36 -6.36 -9.09
C ASP A 109 4.09 -7.21 -7.83
N SER A 110 4.54 -6.77 -6.65
CA SER A 110 4.24 -7.43 -5.37
C SER A 110 2.74 -7.49 -5.05
N LEU A 111 1.98 -6.45 -5.39
CA LEU A 111 0.52 -6.46 -5.27
C LEU A 111 -0.13 -7.44 -6.24
N LEU A 112 0.36 -7.51 -7.48
CA LEU A 112 -0.15 -8.43 -8.50
C LEU A 112 0.06 -9.90 -8.13
N PHE A 113 1.17 -10.22 -7.45
CA PHE A 113 1.46 -11.56 -6.96
C PHE A 113 0.73 -11.90 -5.65
N SER A 114 0.06 -10.94 -5.04
CA SER A 114 -0.72 -11.16 -3.82
C SER A 114 -1.95 -12.04 -4.11
N LYS A 115 -2.02 -13.19 -3.45
CA LYS A 115 -3.11 -14.17 -3.65
C LYS A 115 -4.33 -13.93 -2.73
N HIS A 116 -4.30 -12.90 -1.91
CA HIS A 116 -5.32 -12.65 -0.89
C HIS A 116 -6.01 -11.29 -1.03
N ILE A 117 -5.51 -10.42 -1.89
CA ILE A 117 -6.12 -9.12 -2.15
C ILE A 117 -7.10 -9.26 -3.32
N PRO A 118 -8.40 -8.90 -3.14
CA PRO A 118 -9.36 -8.89 -4.22
C PRO A 118 -8.88 -8.04 -5.41
N TYR A 119 -9.09 -8.51 -6.64
CA TYR A 119 -8.62 -7.82 -7.85
C TYR A 119 -9.05 -6.35 -7.90
N SER A 120 -10.30 -6.05 -7.49
CA SER A 120 -10.81 -4.67 -7.43
C SER A 120 -10.02 -3.78 -6.46
N GLN A 121 -9.64 -4.33 -5.29
CA GLN A 121 -8.82 -3.62 -4.30
C GLN A 121 -7.37 -3.50 -4.75
N CYS A 122 -6.82 -4.56 -5.36
CA CYS A 122 -5.49 -4.56 -5.95
C CYS A 122 -5.39 -3.46 -7.03
N LYS A 123 -6.34 -3.39 -7.94
CA LYS A 123 -6.41 -2.35 -8.97
C LYS A 123 -6.46 -0.94 -8.38
N ALA A 124 -7.29 -0.72 -7.36
CA ALA A 124 -7.38 0.58 -6.70
C ALA A 124 -6.07 0.98 -5.99
N LEU A 125 -5.34 0.02 -5.41
CA LEU A 125 -4.02 0.27 -4.82
C LEU A 125 -2.97 0.58 -5.88
N ILE A 126 -2.97 -0.15 -7.00
CA ILE A 126 -2.08 0.11 -8.13
C ILE A 126 -2.30 1.53 -8.68
N GLU A 127 -3.55 1.95 -8.89
CA GLU A 127 -3.86 3.31 -9.33
C GLU A 127 -3.34 4.38 -8.36
N LYS A 128 -3.36 4.10 -7.04
CA LYS A 128 -2.78 5.00 -6.04
C LYS A 128 -1.25 5.05 -6.13
N LEU A 129 -0.59 3.90 -6.29
CA LEU A 129 0.87 3.83 -6.45
C LEU A 129 1.32 4.52 -7.75
N GLU A 130 0.62 4.30 -8.86
CA GLU A 130 0.88 5.01 -10.11
C GLU A 130 0.76 6.54 -9.94
N GLY A 131 -0.15 6.98 -9.07
CA GLY A 131 -0.33 8.40 -8.74
C GLY A 131 0.82 9.03 -7.94
N LEU A 132 1.76 8.23 -7.41
CA LEU A 132 2.97 8.72 -6.74
C LEU A 132 4.08 9.10 -7.73
N SER A 133 3.95 8.69 -9.00
CA SER A 133 4.88 9.06 -10.06
C SER A 133 4.25 10.08 -11.02
N ASN A 134 4.96 10.42 -12.08
CA ASN A 134 4.56 11.39 -13.08
C ASN A 134 3.82 10.74 -14.27
N CYS A 135 3.43 11.57 -15.25
CA CYS A 135 2.69 11.12 -16.43
C CYS A 135 3.50 10.21 -17.38
N TYR A 136 4.83 10.12 -17.20
CA TYR A 136 5.72 9.29 -18.01
C TYR A 136 5.85 7.88 -17.43
N PHE A 137 5.57 7.72 -16.13
CA PHE A 137 5.48 6.40 -15.52
C PHE A 137 4.26 5.68 -16.10
N LYS A 138 4.52 4.74 -16.96
CA LYS A 138 3.51 3.81 -17.42
C LYS A 138 3.82 2.49 -16.75
N SER A 139 2.99 2.12 -15.78
CA SER A 139 3.12 0.78 -15.26
C SER A 139 2.99 -0.18 -16.45
N ARG A 140 4.04 -0.96 -16.71
CA ARG A 140 4.02 -1.97 -17.76
C ARG A 140 3.13 -3.17 -17.36
N VAL A 141 2.26 -2.95 -16.36
CA VAL A 141 1.28 -3.91 -15.82
C VAL A 141 0.37 -4.47 -16.92
N LYS A 142 0.26 -3.77 -18.06
CA LYS A 142 -0.48 -4.27 -19.22
C LYS A 142 0.02 -5.63 -19.75
N HIS A 143 1.24 -6.01 -19.42
CA HIS A 143 1.85 -7.27 -19.86
C HIS A 143 1.80 -8.38 -18.80
N ILE A 144 1.48 -8.06 -17.54
CA ILE A 144 1.27 -9.04 -16.47
C ILE A 144 -0.23 -9.05 -16.19
N GLN A 145 -0.92 -10.01 -16.76
CA GLN A 145 -2.31 -10.28 -16.40
C GLN A 145 -2.32 -11.36 -15.35
N THR A 146 -2.83 -11.04 -14.17
CA THR A 146 -3.23 -12.08 -13.22
C THR A 146 -4.45 -12.78 -13.78
N MET A 147 -4.52 -14.10 -13.60
CA MET A 147 -5.76 -14.84 -13.89
C MET A 147 -6.93 -14.15 -13.16
N PRO A 148 -8.09 -13.99 -13.82
CA PRO A 148 -9.29 -13.51 -13.12
C PRO A 148 -9.50 -14.36 -11.87
N ASP A 149 -9.72 -13.70 -10.73
CA ASP A 149 -10.01 -14.41 -9.49
C ASP A 149 -11.27 -15.24 -9.66
N THR A 150 -11.10 -16.54 -9.81
CA THR A 150 -12.19 -17.52 -9.79
C THR A 150 -12.66 -17.80 -8.36
N GLU A 151 -11.86 -17.40 -7.36
CA GLU A 151 -12.22 -17.59 -5.95
C GLU A 151 -12.93 -16.34 -5.39
N PRO A 152 -14.06 -16.50 -4.69
CA PRO A 152 -14.71 -15.40 -3.99
C PRO A 152 -13.78 -14.90 -2.89
N GLN A 153 -13.39 -13.63 -2.99
CA GLN A 153 -12.41 -13.05 -2.07
C GLN A 153 -13.11 -12.28 -0.95
N ASN A 154 -12.57 -12.43 0.25
CA ASN A 154 -13.05 -11.73 1.43
C ASN A 154 -12.73 -10.23 1.35
N LYS A 155 -13.74 -9.41 1.12
CA LYS A 155 -13.61 -7.94 1.07
C LYS A 155 -13.25 -7.32 2.43
N GLN A 156 -13.38 -8.06 3.53
CA GLN A 156 -13.08 -7.62 4.90
C GLN A 156 -11.61 -7.83 5.31
N LEU A 157 -10.75 -8.35 4.41
CA LEU A 157 -9.37 -8.70 4.78
C LEU A 157 -8.61 -7.57 5.47
N PHE A 158 -8.62 -6.36 4.91
CA PHE A 158 -7.91 -5.22 5.51
C PHE A 158 -8.48 -4.85 6.88
N TYR A 159 -9.80 -4.88 7.01
CA TYR A 159 -10.46 -4.68 8.30
C TYR A 159 -10.07 -5.77 9.31
N THR A 160 -10.02 -7.02 8.88
CA THR A 160 -9.59 -8.15 9.71
C THR A 160 -8.15 -7.97 10.21
N ILE A 161 -7.22 -7.55 9.34
CA ILE A 161 -5.83 -7.28 9.72
C ILE A 161 -5.79 -6.17 10.78
N GLU A 162 -6.47 -5.06 10.55
CA GLU A 162 -6.51 -3.92 11.47
C GLU A 162 -7.09 -4.30 12.85
N MET A 163 -8.16 -5.08 12.87
CA MET A 163 -8.79 -5.54 14.11
C MET A 163 -7.89 -6.50 14.88
N LEU A 164 -7.20 -7.42 14.18
CA LEU A 164 -6.25 -8.35 14.80
C LEU A 164 -5.03 -7.61 15.37
N ASP A 165 -4.48 -6.65 14.63
CA ASP A 165 -3.35 -5.85 15.10
C ASP A 165 -3.72 -5.08 16.39
N LYS A 166 -4.90 -4.44 16.41
CA LYS A 166 -5.44 -3.80 17.61
C LYS A 166 -5.64 -4.76 18.78
N ALA A 167 -6.15 -5.98 18.49
CA ALA A 167 -6.41 -6.97 19.52
C ALA A 167 -5.10 -7.52 20.13
N ILE A 168 -4.11 -7.84 19.29
CA ILE A 168 -2.79 -8.31 19.72
C ILE A 168 -2.10 -7.22 20.56
N THR A 169 -2.07 -5.98 20.09
CA THR A 169 -1.48 -4.85 20.83
C THR A 169 -2.13 -4.63 22.18
N LYS A 170 -3.46 -4.78 22.28
CA LYS A 170 -4.20 -4.62 23.54
C LYS A 170 -4.24 -5.86 24.41
N GLY A 171 -3.71 -6.99 23.96
CA GLY A 171 -3.78 -8.27 24.65
C GLY A 171 -5.22 -8.72 24.89
N ARG A 172 -6.08 -8.64 23.87
CA ARG A 172 -7.50 -8.98 23.94
C ARG A 172 -7.87 -10.15 23.05
N GLN A 173 -8.81 -10.97 23.51
CA GLN A 173 -9.42 -12.00 22.69
C GLN A 173 -10.20 -11.39 21.52
N VAL A 174 -10.36 -12.20 20.46
CA VAL A 174 -11.24 -11.87 19.33
C VAL A 174 -12.26 -12.99 19.12
N ALA A 175 -13.40 -12.63 18.55
CA ALA A 175 -14.36 -13.61 18.06
C ALA A 175 -14.62 -13.36 16.57
N PHE A 176 -14.80 -14.43 15.79
CA PHE A 176 -15.07 -14.35 14.36
C PHE A 176 -15.76 -15.63 13.84
N TYR A 177 -16.24 -15.56 12.59
CA TYR A 177 -16.64 -16.74 11.83
C TYR A 177 -15.51 -17.13 10.87
N TYR A 178 -15.24 -18.45 10.75
CA TYR A 178 -14.23 -18.99 9.86
C TYR A 178 -14.90 -19.74 8.72
N ASN A 179 -14.57 -19.34 7.49
CA ASN A 179 -15.21 -19.83 6.29
C ASN A 179 -14.39 -20.93 5.62
N GLU A 180 -15.08 -21.78 4.85
CA GLU A 180 -14.48 -22.78 3.99
C GLU A 180 -15.10 -22.74 2.61
N TYR A 181 -14.35 -23.21 1.60
CA TYR A 181 -14.84 -23.29 0.22
C TYR A 181 -15.62 -24.59 0.05
N HIS A 182 -16.80 -24.46 -0.54
CA HIS A 182 -17.60 -25.60 -0.96
C HIS A 182 -17.37 -25.92 -2.44
N THR A 183 -18.00 -26.97 -2.94
CA THR A 183 -17.87 -27.45 -4.33
C THR A 183 -18.35 -26.44 -5.39
N ASP A 184 -19.18 -25.49 -5.01
CA ASP A 184 -19.65 -24.38 -5.83
C ASP A 184 -18.64 -23.19 -5.87
N MET A 185 -17.45 -23.38 -5.32
CA MET A 185 -16.39 -22.37 -5.22
C MET A 185 -16.76 -21.13 -4.41
N LYS A 186 -17.82 -21.20 -3.58
CA LYS A 186 -18.19 -20.11 -2.67
C LYS A 186 -17.75 -20.40 -1.26
N MET A 187 -17.54 -19.33 -0.49
CA MET A 187 -17.18 -19.40 0.93
C MET A 187 -18.42 -19.42 1.81
N TYR A 188 -18.47 -20.38 2.71
CA TYR A 188 -19.53 -20.52 3.71
C TYR A 188 -18.92 -20.60 5.11
N PRO A 189 -19.53 -19.98 6.12
CA PRO A 189 -19.10 -20.16 7.51
C PRO A 189 -19.19 -21.63 7.90
N ARG A 190 -18.17 -22.11 8.60
CA ARG A 190 -18.23 -23.45 9.22
C ARG A 190 -19.38 -23.52 10.21
N GLU A 191 -20.07 -24.64 10.22
CA GLU A 191 -21.19 -24.90 11.11
C GLU A 191 -20.76 -25.71 12.33
N ASN A 192 -21.56 -25.62 13.39
CA ASN A 192 -21.49 -26.50 14.55
C ASN A 192 -22.34 -27.77 14.31
N GLU A 193 -22.35 -28.68 15.27
CA GLU A 193 -23.11 -29.94 15.21
C GLU A 193 -24.64 -29.72 15.06
N LYS A 194 -25.13 -28.52 15.33
CA LYS A 194 -26.56 -28.14 15.22
C LYS A 194 -26.90 -27.47 13.89
N GLY A 195 -25.92 -27.31 12.97
CA GLY A 195 -26.11 -26.60 11.71
C GLY A 195 -26.11 -25.07 11.84
N GLU A 196 -25.65 -24.53 12.97
CA GLU A 196 -25.54 -23.09 13.18
C GLU A 196 -24.11 -22.62 12.85
N LYS A 197 -23.94 -21.37 12.43
CA LYS A 197 -22.63 -20.78 12.18
C LYS A 197 -21.74 -20.89 13.42
N ARG A 198 -20.59 -21.54 13.28
CA ARG A 198 -19.64 -21.74 14.38
C ARG A 198 -18.87 -20.48 14.65
N ARG A 199 -19.04 -19.90 15.84
CA ARG A 199 -18.28 -18.77 16.34
C ARG A 199 -16.99 -19.24 17.01
N TYR A 200 -15.87 -18.64 16.62
CA TYR A 200 -14.55 -18.95 17.15
C TYR A 200 -14.13 -17.86 18.13
N ILE A 201 -13.80 -18.23 19.37
CA ILE A 201 -13.20 -17.34 20.37
C ILE A 201 -11.71 -17.68 20.44
N ILE A 202 -10.88 -16.69 20.10
CA ILE A 202 -9.48 -16.90 19.79
C ILE A 202 -8.60 -15.98 20.62
N ASN A 203 -7.49 -16.50 21.11
CA ASN A 203 -6.39 -15.77 21.73
C ASN A 203 -5.36 -15.44 20.63
N PRO A 204 -5.36 -14.24 20.03
CA PRO A 204 -4.46 -13.87 18.95
C PRO A 204 -3.07 -13.54 19.50
N TYR A 205 -2.00 -14.06 18.85
CA TYR A 205 -0.62 -13.81 19.28
C TYR A 205 0.19 -13.11 18.22
N GLN A 206 0.12 -13.56 16.96
CA GLN A 206 0.94 -13.02 15.89
C GLN A 206 0.26 -13.18 14.53
N ILE A 207 0.47 -12.21 13.64
CA ILE A 207 0.17 -12.34 12.21
C ILE A 207 1.46 -12.69 11.49
N ALA A 208 1.43 -13.71 10.64
CA ALA A 208 2.53 -14.13 9.79
C ALA A 208 2.13 -14.09 8.31
N ALA A 209 3.07 -13.65 7.45
CA ALA A 209 2.89 -13.69 6.00
C ALA A 209 3.77 -14.81 5.43
N ILE A 210 3.17 -15.77 4.73
CA ILE A 210 3.87 -16.89 4.10
C ILE A 210 3.19 -17.27 2.78
N ASN A 211 3.97 -17.52 1.74
CA ASN A 211 3.48 -17.96 0.42
C ASN A 211 2.37 -17.05 -0.16
N GLY A 212 2.49 -15.74 0.05
CA GLY A 212 1.53 -14.74 -0.44
C GLY A 212 0.20 -14.74 0.30
N ARG A 213 0.12 -15.29 1.53
CA ARG A 213 -1.08 -15.31 2.38
C ARG A 213 -0.75 -14.88 3.80
N TYR A 214 -1.75 -14.30 4.48
CA TYR A 214 -1.66 -13.98 5.90
C TYR A 214 -2.28 -15.07 6.75
N TYR A 215 -1.61 -15.38 7.85
CA TYR A 215 -2.05 -16.35 8.84
C TYR A 215 -2.03 -15.72 10.23
N LEU A 216 -3.04 -16.05 11.03
CA LEU A 216 -3.08 -15.76 12.45
C LEU A 216 -2.55 -16.95 13.22
N ILE A 217 -1.44 -16.77 13.93
CA ILE A 217 -0.94 -17.74 14.92
C ILE A 217 -1.63 -17.40 16.25
N CYS A 218 -2.33 -18.36 16.80
CA CYS A 218 -3.23 -18.12 17.92
C CYS A 218 -3.46 -19.41 18.72
N ASN A 219 -4.27 -19.29 19.75
CA ASN A 219 -4.88 -20.41 20.44
C ASN A 219 -6.40 -20.29 20.34
N TYR A 220 -7.07 -21.41 19.99
CA TYR A 220 -8.52 -21.46 20.11
C TYR A 220 -8.86 -21.73 21.58
N ASP A 221 -9.61 -20.84 22.20
CA ASP A 221 -9.82 -20.80 23.64
C ASP A 221 -10.33 -22.14 24.25
N LYS A 222 -11.06 -22.89 23.45
CA LYS A 222 -11.57 -24.23 23.81
C LYS A 222 -10.46 -25.29 24.00
N TYR A 223 -9.26 -25.10 23.43
CA TYR A 223 -8.16 -26.07 23.44
C TYR A 223 -6.88 -25.45 24.00
N ASP A 224 -5.88 -26.29 24.25
CA ASP A 224 -4.60 -25.83 24.81
C ASP A 224 -3.43 -25.78 23.80
N ASN A 225 -3.68 -26.10 22.55
CA ASN A 225 -2.68 -26.12 21.49
C ASN A 225 -2.70 -24.84 20.63
N VAL A 226 -1.62 -24.67 19.88
CA VAL A 226 -1.50 -23.61 18.85
C VAL A 226 -2.42 -23.95 17.69
N ALA A 227 -3.02 -22.93 17.11
CA ALA A 227 -3.82 -23.01 15.90
C ALA A 227 -3.40 -21.90 14.92
N ASN A 228 -3.51 -22.18 13.62
CA ASN A 228 -3.26 -21.23 12.56
C ASN A 228 -4.52 -21.03 11.71
N TYR A 229 -4.94 -19.79 11.52
CA TYR A 229 -6.09 -19.45 10.69
C TYR A 229 -5.67 -18.52 9.55
N ARG A 230 -6.13 -18.79 8.34
CA ARG A 230 -5.96 -17.89 7.20
C ARG A 230 -6.86 -16.66 7.37
N LEU A 231 -6.28 -15.46 7.24
CA LEU A 231 -7.02 -14.22 7.45
C LEU A 231 -8.10 -13.99 6.39
N ASP A 232 -7.85 -14.41 5.15
CA ASP A 232 -8.81 -14.29 4.04
C ASP A 232 -10.08 -15.12 4.22
N ARG A 233 -10.10 -16.05 5.19
CA ARG A 233 -11.26 -16.87 5.57
C ARG A 233 -11.98 -16.38 6.81
N ILE A 234 -11.52 -15.29 7.43
CA ILE A 234 -12.12 -14.72 8.63
C ILE A 234 -13.14 -13.66 8.23
N THR A 235 -14.35 -13.74 8.81
CA THR A 235 -15.41 -12.72 8.64
C THR A 235 -15.99 -12.32 9.99
N ASP A 236 -16.58 -11.12 10.03
CA ASP A 236 -17.32 -10.58 11.18
C ASP A 236 -16.50 -10.62 12.49
N ILE A 237 -15.23 -10.18 12.39
CA ILE A 237 -14.32 -10.14 13.53
C ILE A 237 -14.70 -9.03 14.51
N GLU A 238 -14.68 -9.35 15.81
CA GLU A 238 -14.86 -8.41 16.91
C GLU A 238 -13.81 -8.61 17.99
N ILE A 239 -13.40 -7.54 18.67
CA ILE A 239 -12.51 -7.59 19.83
C ILE A 239 -13.34 -7.76 21.09
N LEU A 240 -13.02 -8.78 21.89
CA LEU A 240 -13.70 -9.04 23.14
C LEU A 240 -13.07 -8.27 24.30
N PRO A 241 -13.83 -7.93 25.36
CA PRO A 241 -13.27 -7.28 26.55
C PRO A 241 -12.45 -8.22 27.44
N VAL A 242 -12.23 -9.45 27.00
CA VAL A 242 -11.53 -10.52 27.72
C VAL A 242 -10.03 -10.48 27.37
N PRO A 243 -9.11 -10.56 28.37
CA PRO A 243 -7.68 -10.67 28.10
C PRO A 243 -7.32 -12.00 27.45
N VAL A 244 -6.27 -12.01 26.62
CA VAL A 244 -5.77 -13.22 25.98
C VAL A 244 -5.21 -14.20 27.00
N LYS A 245 -5.36 -15.51 26.74
CA LYS A 245 -4.65 -16.56 27.45
C LYS A 245 -3.14 -16.38 27.27
N PRO A 246 -2.33 -16.29 28.33
CA PRO A 246 -0.88 -16.14 28.20
C PRO A 246 -0.25 -17.31 27.41
N MET A 247 0.70 -17.01 26.52
CA MET A 247 1.40 -18.02 25.69
C MET A 247 1.97 -19.18 26.54
N LYS A 248 2.48 -18.90 27.74
CA LYS A 248 2.99 -19.90 28.69
C LYS A 248 2.01 -21.01 29.05
N LYS A 249 0.71 -20.77 28.87
CA LYS A 249 -0.36 -21.73 29.13
C LYS A 249 -0.81 -22.48 27.87
N VAL A 250 -0.13 -22.27 26.74
CA VAL A 250 -0.48 -22.88 25.46
C VAL A 250 0.61 -23.88 25.07
N LYS A 251 0.21 -25.13 24.82
CA LYS A 251 1.13 -26.19 24.41
C LYS A 251 1.83 -25.81 23.11
N GLY A 252 3.15 -25.82 23.13
CA GLY A 252 4.01 -25.40 22.02
C GLY A 252 4.41 -23.92 22.02
N LEU A 253 3.93 -23.11 23.01
CA LEU A 253 4.31 -21.71 23.20
C LEU A 253 4.81 -21.40 24.61
N GLU A 254 5.18 -22.42 25.40
CA GLU A 254 5.57 -22.28 26.80
C GLU A 254 6.76 -21.33 26.98
N ASN A 255 7.68 -21.33 26.01
CA ASN A 255 8.88 -20.49 25.96
C ASN A 255 8.73 -19.25 25.06
N GLY A 256 7.48 -18.91 24.68
CA GLY A 256 7.16 -17.86 23.71
C GLY A 256 7.16 -18.37 22.26
N LEU A 257 6.74 -17.50 21.34
CA LEU A 257 6.68 -17.82 19.91
C LEU A 257 8.04 -17.55 19.25
N ASN A 258 8.71 -18.60 18.79
CA ASN A 258 9.83 -18.47 17.86
C ASN A 258 9.28 -18.52 16.43
N LEU A 259 8.97 -17.34 15.85
CA LEU A 259 8.31 -17.25 14.55
C LEU A 259 9.11 -17.92 13.42
N PRO A 260 10.43 -17.70 13.25
CA PRO A 260 11.22 -18.40 12.22
C PRO A 260 11.13 -19.93 12.32
N LYS A 261 11.26 -20.49 13.54
CA LYS A 261 11.14 -21.92 13.78
C LYS A 261 9.73 -22.41 13.46
N HIS A 262 8.70 -21.71 13.96
CA HIS A 262 7.31 -22.08 13.70
C HIS A 262 6.98 -22.10 12.20
N MET A 263 7.46 -21.11 11.44
CA MET A 263 7.25 -21.05 9.99
C MET A 263 8.01 -22.15 9.24
N ALA A 264 9.22 -22.52 9.68
CA ALA A 264 10.01 -23.58 9.07
C ALA A 264 9.39 -24.97 9.30
N GLU A 265 8.84 -25.20 10.50
CA GLU A 265 8.18 -26.45 10.86
C GLU A 265 6.77 -26.60 10.27
N HIS A 266 6.11 -25.48 9.94
CA HIS A 266 4.72 -25.44 9.47
C HIS A 266 4.61 -24.73 8.11
N ILE A 267 5.30 -25.25 7.09
CA ILE A 267 5.42 -24.64 5.73
C ILE A 267 4.06 -24.25 5.13
N TYR A 268 3.02 -25.04 5.38
CA TYR A 268 1.64 -24.77 4.94
C TYR A 268 0.74 -24.28 6.07
N MET A 269 1.32 -23.92 7.24
CA MET A 269 0.59 -23.47 8.42
C MET A 269 -0.46 -24.47 8.95
N PHE A 270 -0.28 -25.76 8.69
CA PHE A 270 -1.00 -26.80 9.39
C PHE A 270 -0.33 -27.05 10.74
N THR A 271 -1.14 -27.22 11.78
CA THR A 271 -0.65 -27.53 13.12
C THR A 271 -0.56 -29.04 13.30
N GLY A 272 0.52 -29.52 13.92
CA GLY A 272 0.77 -30.93 14.20
C GLY A 272 2.10 -31.09 14.93
N GLU A 273 2.41 -32.32 15.35
CA GLU A 273 3.72 -32.62 15.92
C GLU A 273 4.73 -32.77 14.79
N SER A 274 5.88 -32.07 14.93
CA SER A 274 6.97 -32.17 13.97
C SER A 274 7.76 -33.45 14.22
N ALA A 275 7.99 -34.23 13.17
CA ALA A 275 8.81 -35.44 13.21
C ALA A 275 9.95 -35.35 12.20
N ALA A 276 11.15 -35.75 12.60
CA ALA A 276 12.28 -35.89 11.68
C ALA A 276 12.14 -37.21 10.92
N VAL A 277 12.10 -37.16 9.58
CA VAL A 277 12.06 -38.33 8.72
C VAL A 277 13.36 -38.40 7.93
N THR A 278 14.08 -39.51 8.04
CA THR A 278 15.30 -39.78 7.28
C THR A 278 14.96 -40.73 6.11
N PHE A 279 15.19 -40.28 4.90
CA PHE A 279 15.09 -41.10 3.72
C PHE A 279 16.46 -41.75 3.44
N ARG A 280 16.46 -43.06 3.20
CA ARG A 280 17.64 -43.83 2.73
C ARG A 280 17.45 -44.19 1.28
#